data_d42701b6988fda0f0afdaf5baf5fa52e
#
_entry.id   d42701b6988fda0f0afdaf5baf5fa52e
#
_cell.length_a   1.000
_cell.length_b   1.000
_cell.length_c   1.000
_cell.angle_alpha   90.00
_cell.angle_beta   90.00
_cell.angle_gamma   90.00
#
_symmetry.space_group_name_H-M   'P 1'
#
loop_
_entity.id
_entity.type
_entity.pdbx_description
1 polymer ?
#
loop_
_entity_poly.entity_id
_entity_poly.type
_entity_poly.pdbx_seq_one_letter_code
_entity_poly.pdbx_strand_id
1 'polypeptide(L)'
;MRHILKLYRTLETPIAHIPHNYQFITFDPEIHDQTWLDLNNLIFATHPDQGNWAMADLENRMQEPWFDPRGFFLCVHNGKIAGFCWTKIHQDFVNQDPIGELYVIGVDPSESGKGIGKAVCTEGLIYLKEKGIKQAMLYVDDDNGAGKGLYKTLGFN
;
A
#
# COMPACT_ATOMS: atom_id res chain seq x y z
N MET A 1 8.02 18.87 -15.12
CA MET A 1 7.83 17.48 -15.58
C MET A 1 7.79 16.55 -14.39
N ARG A 2 6.83 15.64 -14.36
CA ARG A 2 6.69 14.67 -13.28
C ARG A 2 7.64 13.50 -13.51
N HIS A 3 8.41 13.14 -12.47
CA HIS A 3 9.29 11.97 -12.50
C HIS A 3 8.81 10.95 -11.48
N ILE A 4 8.60 9.73 -11.93
CA ILE A 4 8.19 8.61 -11.09
C ILE A 4 9.38 7.68 -10.93
N LEU A 5 9.72 7.39 -9.68
CA LEU A 5 10.79 6.44 -9.34
C LEU A 5 10.19 5.07 -9.06
N LYS A 6 10.90 4.03 -9.45
CA LYS A 6 10.57 2.65 -9.11
C LYS A 6 11.62 2.15 -8.13
N LEU A 7 11.18 1.82 -6.93
CA LEU A 7 12.07 1.37 -5.86
C LEU A 7 11.86 -0.12 -5.59
N TYR A 8 12.92 -0.79 -5.16
CA TYR A 8 12.91 -2.23 -4.91
C TYR A 8 13.49 -2.55 -3.54
N ARG A 9 13.04 -3.68 -2.98
CA ARG A 9 13.74 -4.32 -1.87
C ARG A 9 13.59 -5.83 -1.98
N THR A 10 14.62 -6.58 -1.49
CA THR A 10 14.48 -8.02 -1.33
C THR A 10 13.58 -8.33 -0.14
N LEU A 11 12.83 -9.41 -0.23
CA LEU A 11 12.06 -9.95 0.89
C LEU A 11 12.78 -11.15 1.55
N GLU A 12 13.98 -11.46 1.08
CA GLU A 12 14.80 -12.55 1.66
C GLU A 12 15.51 -12.12 2.94
N THR A 13 15.66 -10.80 3.18
CA THR A 13 16.17 -10.27 4.44
C THR A 13 15.01 -10.04 5.42
N PRO A 14 15.29 -10.05 6.74
CA PRO A 14 14.25 -9.84 7.74
C PRO A 14 13.53 -8.50 7.56
N ILE A 15 12.23 -8.50 7.84
CA ILE A 15 11.41 -7.29 7.89
C ILE A 15 11.39 -6.83 9.33
N ALA A 16 11.86 -5.59 9.57
CA ALA A 16 11.92 -5.04 10.91
C ALA A 16 10.52 -4.86 11.49
N HIS A 17 10.29 -5.41 12.69
CA HIS A 17 9.06 -5.22 13.43
C HIS A 17 9.20 -3.97 14.30
N ILE A 18 8.23 -3.05 14.15
CA ILE A 18 8.21 -1.82 14.93
C ILE A 18 7.09 -1.94 15.95
N PRO A 19 7.38 -1.76 17.24
CA PRO A 19 6.33 -1.78 18.26
C PRO A 19 5.30 -0.69 17.98
N HIS A 20 4.02 -1.06 17.99
CA HIS A 20 2.90 -0.14 17.87
C HIS A 20 1.66 -0.71 18.54
N ASN A 21 0.68 0.14 18.78
CA ASN A 21 -0.60 -0.25 19.33
C ASN A 21 -1.74 -0.18 18.29
N TYR A 22 -1.40 -0.20 17.01
CA TYR A 22 -2.38 -0.12 15.95
C TYR A 22 -3.03 -1.47 15.68
N GLN A 23 -4.30 -1.45 15.33
CA GLN A 23 -5.06 -2.60 14.90
C GLN A 23 -5.10 -2.62 13.37
N PHE A 24 -4.84 -3.79 12.80
CA PHE A 24 -4.93 -3.99 11.35
C PHE A 24 -6.07 -4.95 11.04
N ILE A 25 -6.82 -4.61 9.98
CA ILE A 25 -7.84 -5.47 9.40
C ILE A 25 -7.59 -5.54 7.91
N THR A 26 -8.18 -6.52 7.25
CA THR A 26 -8.14 -6.60 5.79
C THR A 26 -9.38 -5.96 5.19
N PHE A 27 -9.22 -5.43 3.99
CA PHE A 27 -10.30 -4.76 3.26
C PHE A 27 -11.42 -5.76 2.94
N ASP A 28 -12.64 -5.41 3.30
CA ASP A 28 -13.86 -6.15 2.93
C ASP A 28 -14.65 -5.26 1.97
N PRO A 29 -14.78 -5.67 0.68
CA PRO A 29 -15.49 -4.85 -0.31
C PRO A 29 -16.92 -4.48 0.09
N GLU A 30 -17.61 -5.36 0.81
CA GLU A 30 -19.00 -5.13 1.19
C GLU A 30 -19.14 -4.13 2.35
N ILE A 31 -18.05 -3.91 3.11
CA ILE A 31 -18.08 -3.06 4.31
C ILE A 31 -17.31 -1.78 4.08
N HIS A 32 -16.13 -1.86 3.42
CA HIS A 32 -15.15 -0.77 3.42
C HIS A 32 -15.04 -0.01 2.11
N ASP A 33 -15.76 -0.41 1.05
CA ASP A 33 -15.58 0.14 -0.28
C ASP A 33 -15.73 1.66 -0.34
N GLN A 34 -16.83 2.20 0.16
CA GLN A 34 -17.09 3.64 0.11
C GLN A 34 -16.16 4.41 1.06
N THR A 35 -15.97 3.90 2.28
CA THR A 35 -15.11 4.56 3.27
C THR A 35 -13.67 4.65 2.78
N TRP A 36 -13.15 3.56 2.19
CA TRP A 36 -11.80 3.57 1.64
C TRP A 36 -11.70 4.53 0.45
N LEU A 37 -12.68 4.49 -0.45
CA LEU A 37 -12.70 5.34 -1.64
C LEU A 37 -12.66 6.82 -1.25
N ASP A 38 -13.48 7.21 -0.28
CA ASP A 38 -13.52 8.59 0.22
C ASP A 38 -12.17 8.99 0.82
N LEU A 39 -11.56 8.11 1.61
CA LEU A 39 -10.24 8.37 2.20
C LEU A 39 -9.15 8.47 1.13
N ASN A 40 -9.15 7.56 0.17
CA ASN A 40 -8.20 7.61 -0.94
C ASN A 40 -8.27 8.93 -1.69
N ASN A 41 -9.48 9.37 -2.02
CA ASN A 41 -9.70 10.62 -2.75
C ASN A 41 -9.33 11.84 -1.92
N LEU A 42 -9.51 11.80 -0.61
CA LEU A 42 -9.05 12.84 0.29
C LEU A 42 -7.52 12.94 0.30
N ILE A 43 -6.85 11.81 0.49
CA ILE A 43 -5.38 11.74 0.57
C ILE A 43 -4.75 12.22 -0.74
N PHE A 44 -5.29 11.77 -1.87
CA PHE A 44 -4.73 12.04 -3.19
C PHE A 44 -5.49 13.11 -3.98
N ALA A 45 -6.10 14.08 -3.29
CA ALA A 45 -6.94 15.10 -3.92
C ALA A 45 -6.26 15.85 -5.07
N THR A 46 -4.94 16.03 -5.00
CA THR A 46 -4.17 16.72 -6.03
C THR A 46 -3.30 15.78 -6.87
N HIS A 47 -3.39 14.47 -6.61
CA HIS A 47 -2.58 13.49 -7.34
C HIS A 47 -3.23 13.18 -8.69
N PRO A 48 -2.48 13.21 -9.82
CA PRO A 48 -3.06 13.03 -11.15
C PRO A 48 -3.63 11.63 -11.41
N ASP A 49 -3.11 10.58 -10.73
CA ASP A 49 -3.49 9.19 -11.01
C ASP A 49 -4.28 8.53 -9.89
N GLN A 50 -4.07 8.94 -8.64
CA GLN A 50 -4.63 8.25 -7.47
C GLN A 50 -5.84 8.94 -6.87
N GLY A 51 -6.10 10.18 -7.24
CA GLY A 51 -7.24 10.94 -6.76
C GLY A 51 -8.42 10.88 -7.72
N ASN A 52 -9.57 11.35 -7.26
CA ASN A 52 -10.81 11.46 -8.07
C ASN A 52 -11.29 10.13 -8.64
N TRP A 53 -11.08 9.04 -7.93
CA TRP A 53 -11.65 7.75 -8.34
C TRP A 53 -13.16 7.76 -8.09
N ALA A 54 -13.91 7.25 -9.08
CA ALA A 54 -15.31 6.86 -8.87
C ALA A 54 -15.36 5.43 -8.33
N MET A 55 -16.50 5.02 -7.82
CA MET A 55 -16.70 3.63 -7.35
C MET A 55 -16.40 2.63 -8.48
N ALA A 56 -16.74 2.97 -9.73
CA ALA A 56 -16.43 2.11 -10.88
C ALA A 56 -14.93 1.84 -11.04
N ASP A 57 -14.07 2.80 -10.71
CA ASP A 57 -12.62 2.62 -10.78
C ASP A 57 -12.14 1.58 -9.77
N LEU A 58 -12.68 1.62 -8.55
CA LEU A 58 -12.39 0.62 -7.53
C LEU A 58 -12.93 -0.75 -7.93
N GLU A 59 -14.19 -0.81 -8.38
CA GLU A 59 -14.83 -2.05 -8.80
C GLU A 59 -14.08 -2.71 -9.95
N ASN A 60 -13.57 -1.95 -10.92
CA ASN A 60 -12.79 -2.47 -12.03
C ASN A 60 -11.52 -3.15 -11.52
N ARG A 61 -10.85 -2.57 -10.54
CA ARG A 61 -9.64 -3.16 -9.97
C ARG A 61 -9.94 -4.40 -9.15
N MET A 62 -11.06 -4.42 -8.45
CA MET A 62 -11.49 -5.61 -7.68
C MET A 62 -11.86 -6.80 -8.56
N GLN A 63 -12.14 -6.56 -9.84
CA GLN A 63 -12.43 -7.63 -10.81
C GLN A 63 -11.18 -8.18 -11.47
N GLU A 64 -10.03 -7.55 -11.28
CA GLU A 64 -8.78 -8.02 -11.85
C GLU A 64 -8.31 -9.32 -11.20
N PRO A 65 -7.68 -10.23 -11.97
CA PRO A 65 -7.22 -11.51 -11.43
C PRO A 65 -6.24 -11.41 -10.27
N TRP A 66 -5.50 -10.29 -10.19
CA TRP A 66 -4.51 -10.07 -9.12
C TRP A 66 -5.14 -9.58 -7.82
N PHE A 67 -6.41 -9.17 -7.83
CA PHE A 67 -7.04 -8.63 -6.62
C PHE A 67 -7.21 -9.72 -5.56
N ASP A 68 -6.64 -9.48 -4.38
CA ASP A 68 -6.81 -10.32 -3.22
C ASP A 68 -7.00 -9.41 -1.99
N PRO A 69 -8.20 -9.35 -1.41
CA PRO A 69 -8.46 -8.48 -0.26
C PRO A 69 -7.63 -8.85 0.97
N ARG A 70 -7.11 -10.08 1.06
CA ARG A 70 -6.23 -10.48 2.16
C ARG A 70 -4.88 -9.76 2.12
N GLY A 71 -4.50 -9.21 0.99
CA GLY A 71 -3.30 -8.39 0.81
C GLY A 71 -3.58 -6.89 0.83
N PHE A 72 -4.76 -6.49 1.27
CA PHE A 72 -5.17 -5.09 1.34
C PHE A 72 -5.43 -4.75 2.81
N PHE A 73 -4.45 -4.11 3.45
CA PHE A 73 -4.45 -3.85 4.89
C PHE A 73 -4.98 -2.46 5.22
N LEU A 74 -5.84 -2.40 6.22
CA LEU A 74 -6.36 -1.15 6.77
C LEU A 74 -5.88 -1.03 8.20
N CYS A 75 -5.31 0.13 8.54
CA CYS A 75 -4.93 0.46 9.91
C CYS A 75 -6.10 1.19 10.56
N VAL A 76 -6.60 0.66 11.66
CA VAL A 76 -7.70 1.27 12.41
C VAL A 76 -7.13 1.97 13.64
N HIS A 77 -7.47 3.23 13.79
CA HIS A 77 -7.07 4.04 14.93
C HIS A 77 -8.27 4.88 15.38
N ASN A 78 -8.60 4.80 16.65
CA ASN A 78 -9.79 5.49 17.23
C ASN A 78 -11.09 5.19 16.47
N GLY A 79 -11.26 3.93 16.05
CA GLY A 79 -12.48 3.47 15.37
C GLY A 79 -12.58 3.89 13.91
N LYS A 80 -11.53 4.46 13.33
CA LYS A 80 -11.52 4.93 11.94
C LYS A 80 -10.37 4.31 11.17
N ILE A 81 -10.53 4.19 9.85
CA ILE A 81 -9.43 3.82 8.96
C ILE A 81 -8.49 5.02 8.89
N ALA A 82 -7.30 4.86 9.45
CA ALA A 82 -6.29 5.92 9.53
C ALA A 82 -5.23 5.80 8.43
N GLY A 83 -5.09 4.64 7.83
CA GLY A 83 -4.13 4.41 6.76
C GLY A 83 -4.34 3.05 6.15
N PHE A 84 -3.66 2.78 5.03
CA PHE A 84 -3.82 1.53 4.31
C PHE A 84 -2.59 1.21 3.47
N CYS A 85 -2.43 -0.09 3.18
CA CYS A 85 -1.48 -0.59 2.21
C CYS A 85 -2.15 -1.67 1.38
N TRP A 86 -2.33 -1.42 0.11
CA TRP A 86 -2.92 -2.35 -0.85
C TRP A 86 -1.79 -2.97 -1.66
N THR A 87 -1.62 -4.29 -1.55
CA THR A 87 -0.57 -4.99 -2.28
C THR A 87 -1.11 -5.58 -3.58
N LYS A 88 -0.21 -5.76 -4.53
CA LYS A 88 -0.51 -6.38 -5.81
C LYS A 88 0.62 -7.33 -6.18
N ILE A 89 0.28 -8.57 -6.50
CA ILE A 89 1.27 -9.55 -6.94
C ILE A 89 1.21 -9.68 -8.45
N HIS A 90 2.34 -9.44 -9.10
CA HIS A 90 2.50 -9.56 -10.56
C HIS A 90 2.99 -10.97 -10.88
N GLN A 91 2.19 -11.76 -11.56
CA GLN A 91 2.49 -13.15 -11.93
C GLN A 91 2.50 -13.39 -13.44
N ASP A 92 2.41 -12.32 -14.21
CA ASP A 92 2.25 -12.37 -15.67
C ASP A 92 3.56 -12.45 -16.44
N PHE A 93 4.67 -12.76 -15.75
CA PHE A 93 5.98 -12.91 -16.39
C PHE A 93 6.28 -14.38 -16.64
N VAL A 94 6.36 -14.77 -17.91
CA VAL A 94 6.73 -16.12 -18.30
C VAL A 94 8.19 -16.38 -17.89
N ASN A 95 8.42 -17.47 -17.16
CA ASN A 95 9.76 -17.90 -16.70
C ASN A 95 10.46 -16.91 -15.74
N GLN A 96 9.70 -16.04 -15.07
CA GLN A 96 10.24 -15.15 -14.04
C GLN A 96 9.48 -15.33 -12.73
N ASP A 97 10.17 -15.07 -11.61
CA ASP A 97 9.52 -15.07 -10.30
C ASP A 97 8.50 -13.94 -10.21
N PRO A 98 7.37 -14.17 -9.53
CA PRO A 98 6.43 -13.09 -9.28
C PRO A 98 7.06 -11.99 -8.44
N ILE A 99 6.60 -10.75 -8.66
CA ILE A 99 7.04 -9.57 -7.91
C ILE A 99 5.85 -9.01 -7.16
N GLY A 100 6.05 -8.65 -5.89
CA GLY A 100 5.03 -7.99 -5.09
C GLY A 100 5.17 -6.48 -5.16
N GLU A 101 4.06 -5.80 -5.28
CA GLU A 101 4.02 -4.33 -5.30
C GLU A 101 3.26 -3.81 -4.09
N LEU A 102 3.80 -2.80 -3.41
CA LEU A 102 2.99 -1.96 -2.54
C LEU A 102 2.27 -0.97 -3.45
N TYR A 103 1.04 -1.32 -3.84
CA TYR A 103 0.32 -0.73 -4.97
C TYR A 103 -0.28 0.63 -4.65
N VAL A 104 -1.05 0.73 -3.57
CA VAL A 104 -1.59 2.00 -3.08
C VAL A 104 -1.34 2.09 -1.58
N ILE A 105 -0.71 3.17 -1.16
CA ILE A 105 -0.37 3.42 0.23
C ILE A 105 -0.89 4.80 0.58
N GLY A 106 -1.56 4.93 1.70
CA GLY A 106 -2.04 6.23 2.14
C GLY A 106 -2.20 6.30 3.65
N VAL A 107 -2.06 7.52 4.19
CA VAL A 107 -2.32 7.84 5.59
C VAL A 107 -3.21 9.06 5.62
N ASP A 108 -4.27 9.00 6.42
CA ASP A 108 -5.14 10.15 6.63
C ASP A 108 -4.28 11.34 7.08
N PRO A 109 -4.39 12.51 6.43
CA PRO A 109 -3.58 13.68 6.80
C PRO A 109 -3.70 14.07 8.28
N SER A 110 -4.87 13.83 8.90
CA SER A 110 -5.07 14.10 10.32
C SER A 110 -4.29 13.15 11.24
N GLU A 111 -3.78 12.06 10.71
CA GLU A 111 -3.04 11.02 11.44
C GLU A 111 -1.55 11.01 11.06
N SER A 112 -1.08 12.02 10.37
CA SER A 112 0.30 12.11 9.90
C SER A 112 1.29 12.23 11.08
N GLY A 113 2.50 11.68 10.92
CA GLY A 113 3.54 11.75 11.93
C GLY A 113 3.41 10.75 13.08
N LYS A 114 2.49 9.78 12.98
CA LYS A 114 2.24 8.78 14.04
C LYS A 114 2.79 7.39 13.73
N GLY A 115 3.55 7.24 12.64
CA GLY A 115 4.13 5.95 12.26
C GLY A 115 3.17 4.98 11.59
N ILE A 116 1.97 5.41 11.21
CA ILE A 116 0.95 4.55 10.61
C ILE A 116 1.40 4.03 9.24
N GLY A 117 1.98 4.90 8.41
CA GLY A 117 2.47 4.50 7.09
C GLY A 117 3.49 3.38 7.16
N LYS A 118 4.45 3.50 8.07
CA LYS A 118 5.47 2.47 8.28
C LYS A 118 4.86 1.17 8.81
N ALA A 119 3.94 1.27 9.75
CA ALA A 119 3.28 0.10 10.34
C ALA A 119 2.45 -0.66 9.30
N VAL A 120 1.63 0.02 8.52
CA VAL A 120 0.75 -0.65 7.55
C VAL A 120 1.54 -1.19 6.36
N CYS A 121 2.61 -0.51 5.92
CA CYS A 121 3.49 -1.04 4.87
C CYS A 121 4.25 -2.28 5.34
N THR A 122 4.62 -2.33 6.62
CA THR A 122 5.25 -3.52 7.20
C THR A 122 4.32 -4.73 7.10
N GLU A 123 3.03 -4.54 7.39
CA GLU A 123 2.04 -5.61 7.21
C GLU A 123 1.98 -6.09 5.75
N GLY A 124 2.01 -5.17 4.80
CA GLY A 124 2.05 -5.51 3.38
C GLY A 124 3.28 -6.32 3.00
N LEU A 125 4.46 -5.92 3.50
CA LEU A 125 5.70 -6.64 3.23
C LEU A 125 5.68 -8.05 3.84
N ILE A 126 5.18 -8.19 5.07
CA ILE A 126 5.04 -9.48 5.73
C ILE A 126 4.13 -10.40 4.90
N TYR A 127 2.99 -9.87 4.45
CA TYR A 127 2.06 -10.62 3.61
C TYR A 127 2.74 -11.14 2.34
N LEU A 128 3.46 -10.27 1.63
CA LEU A 128 4.16 -10.66 0.40
C LEU A 128 5.21 -11.75 0.68
N LYS A 129 5.96 -11.60 1.76
CA LYS A 129 6.97 -12.59 2.15
C LYS A 129 6.33 -13.94 2.49
N GLU A 130 5.21 -13.94 3.21
CA GLU A 130 4.48 -15.17 3.54
C GLU A 130 3.90 -15.86 2.30
N LYS A 131 3.64 -15.10 1.24
CA LYS A 131 3.22 -15.63 -0.06
C LYS A 131 4.38 -16.22 -0.89
N GLY A 132 5.60 -16.19 -0.35
CA GLY A 132 6.77 -16.69 -1.07
C GLY A 132 7.36 -15.72 -2.08
N ILE A 133 6.93 -14.47 -2.05
CA ILE A 133 7.47 -13.44 -2.95
C ILE A 133 8.87 -13.05 -2.46
N LYS A 134 9.82 -12.99 -3.39
CA LYS A 134 11.24 -12.74 -3.06
C LYS A 134 11.63 -11.27 -3.19
N GLN A 135 10.88 -10.49 -3.95
CA GLN A 135 11.19 -9.08 -4.20
C GLN A 135 9.93 -8.24 -4.19
N ALA A 136 9.99 -7.11 -3.51
CA ALA A 136 8.94 -6.10 -3.51
C ALA A 136 9.40 -4.87 -4.29
N MET A 137 8.43 -4.14 -4.84
CA MET A 137 8.66 -2.88 -5.52
C MET A 137 7.53 -1.91 -5.22
N LEU A 138 7.78 -0.64 -5.50
CA LEU A 138 6.75 0.40 -5.45
C LEU A 138 7.12 1.54 -6.40
N TYR A 139 6.12 2.35 -6.72
CA TYR A 139 6.31 3.60 -7.45
C TYR A 139 6.11 4.78 -6.51
N VAL A 140 6.95 5.79 -6.63
CA VAL A 140 6.85 7.03 -5.86
C VAL A 140 7.25 8.21 -6.72
N ASP A 141 6.53 9.33 -6.59
CA ASP A 141 6.93 10.56 -7.28
C ASP A 141 8.24 11.08 -6.68
N ASP A 142 9.16 11.53 -7.55
CA ASP A 142 10.47 11.99 -7.11
C ASP A 142 10.40 13.20 -6.18
N ASP A 143 9.35 14.01 -6.30
CA ASP A 143 9.13 15.16 -5.43
C ASP A 143 8.42 14.82 -4.10
N ASN A 144 8.03 13.55 -3.91
CA ASN A 144 7.43 13.11 -2.64
C ASN A 144 8.53 12.77 -1.63
N GLY A 145 9.09 13.80 -0.97
CA GLY A 145 10.17 13.61 0.00
C GLY A 145 9.77 12.78 1.21
N ALA A 146 8.55 12.96 1.72
CA ALA A 146 8.05 12.20 2.86
C ALA A 146 7.90 10.71 2.52
N GLY A 147 7.35 10.41 1.33
CA GLY A 147 7.23 9.02 0.85
C GLY A 147 8.59 8.37 0.65
N LYS A 148 9.50 9.06 -0.04
CA LYS A 148 10.85 8.53 -0.25
C LYS A 148 11.56 8.23 1.07
N GLY A 149 11.43 9.11 2.06
CA GLY A 149 12.00 8.90 3.39
C GLY A 149 11.41 7.67 4.07
N LEU A 150 10.10 7.53 4.03
CA LEU A 150 9.40 6.36 4.58
C LEU A 150 9.92 5.06 3.92
N TYR A 151 9.94 5.02 2.59
CA TYR A 151 10.29 3.79 1.88
C TYR A 151 11.76 3.42 2.06
N LYS A 152 12.63 4.41 2.20
CA LYS A 152 14.03 4.17 2.55
C LYS A 152 14.14 3.49 3.92
N THR A 153 13.37 3.91 4.92
CA THR A 153 13.37 3.27 6.24
C THR A 153 12.85 1.84 6.21
N LEU A 154 12.04 1.50 5.19
CA LEU A 154 11.54 0.15 4.96
C LEU A 154 12.48 -0.71 4.10
N GLY A 155 13.65 -0.20 3.74
CA GLY A 155 14.65 -0.93 2.98
C GLY A 155 14.54 -0.84 1.47
N PHE A 156 13.67 0.01 0.95
CA PHE A 156 13.57 0.25 -0.50
C PHE A 156 14.68 1.17 -1.00
N ASN A 157 15.18 0.89 -2.18
CA ASN A 157 16.14 1.74 -2.87
C ASN A 157 16.04 1.61 -4.40
#